data_80998277cc326bcf8ff5b6ea15a2bcb3
#
_entry.id   80998277cc326bcf8ff5b6ea15a2bcb3
#
_cell.length_a   1.000
_cell.length_b   1.000
_cell.length_c   1.000
_cell.angle_alpha   90.00
_cell.angle_beta   90.00
_cell.angle_gamma   90.00
#
_symmetry.space_group_name_H-M   'P 1'
#
loop_
_entity.id
_entity.type
_entity.pdbx_description
1 polymer ?
#
loop_
_entity_poly.entity_id
_entity_poly.type
_entity_poly.pdbx_seq_one_letter_code
_entity_poly.pdbx_strand_id
1 'polypeptide(L)'
;MQQKKSAIVTGASSGIGFSIAKELCNLGYELYGFGRNFSKAEVASYIETQPLFHAKVCDLLETQRMCDMAKGIAKSTQLHILVNAAGVGYYGLHEELNVKQIQTLVRTNLEVPMILTNRLLRTLKQNRGHI
;
A
#
# COMPACT_ATOMS: atom_id res chain seq x y z
N MET A 1 -9.26 -23.21 11.68
CA MET A 1 -9.10 -22.65 10.33
C MET A 1 -7.87 -21.76 10.27
N GLN A 2 -6.99 -22.02 9.33
CA GLN A 2 -5.84 -21.12 9.13
C GLN A 2 -6.29 -19.83 8.45
N GLN A 3 -5.82 -18.72 8.96
CA GLN A 3 -5.96 -17.45 8.27
C GLN A 3 -5.11 -17.47 7.00
N LYS A 4 -5.60 -16.86 5.95
CA LYS A 4 -4.83 -16.73 4.69
C LYS A 4 -3.70 -15.73 4.88
N LYS A 5 -2.55 -16.04 4.28
CA LYS A 5 -1.42 -15.12 4.21
C LYS A 5 -1.79 -13.92 3.36
N SER A 6 -1.50 -12.74 3.87
CA SER A 6 -1.83 -11.49 3.20
C SER A 6 -0.62 -10.59 3.00
N ALA A 7 -0.78 -9.66 2.09
CA ALA A 7 0.19 -8.61 1.82
C ALA A 7 -0.53 -7.27 1.68
N ILE A 8 0.10 -6.22 2.17
CA ILE A 8 -0.34 -4.84 1.96
C ILE A 8 0.65 -4.17 1.00
N VAL A 9 0.15 -3.54 -0.05
CA VAL A 9 0.96 -2.78 -1.01
C VAL A 9 0.39 -1.38 -1.10
N THR A 10 1.18 -0.37 -0.76
CA THR A 10 0.80 1.03 -1.00
C THR A 10 1.19 1.43 -2.42
N GLY A 11 0.47 2.37 -3.00
CA GLY A 11 0.71 2.76 -4.40
C GLY A 11 0.36 1.65 -5.39
N ALA A 12 -0.62 0.82 -5.05
CA ALA A 12 -0.96 -0.38 -5.82
C ALA A 12 -1.78 -0.11 -7.08
N SER A 13 -2.21 1.13 -7.30
CA SER A 13 -3.06 1.48 -8.44
C SER A 13 -2.30 1.78 -9.72
N SER A 14 -0.98 1.78 -9.70
CA SER A 14 -0.16 2.09 -10.89
C SER A 14 1.30 1.64 -10.70
N GLY A 15 2.02 1.60 -11.82
CA GLY A 15 3.47 1.44 -11.85
C GLY A 15 4.01 0.24 -11.09
N ILE A 16 5.08 0.47 -10.35
CA ILE A 16 5.81 -0.58 -9.61
C ILE A 16 4.90 -1.25 -8.58
N GLY A 17 4.12 -0.46 -7.84
CA GLY A 17 3.20 -1.00 -6.83
C GLY A 17 2.18 -1.97 -7.41
N PHE A 18 1.58 -1.61 -8.55
CA PHE A 18 0.63 -2.51 -9.24
C PHE A 18 1.31 -3.78 -9.74
N SER A 19 2.51 -3.66 -10.31
CA SER A 19 3.27 -4.83 -10.80
C SER A 19 3.61 -5.79 -9.65
N ILE A 20 4.05 -5.28 -8.52
CA ILE A 20 4.33 -6.10 -7.33
C ILE A 20 3.03 -6.75 -6.82
N ALA A 21 1.94 -6.00 -6.78
CA ALA A 21 0.65 -6.50 -6.33
C ALA A 21 0.19 -7.70 -7.18
N LYS A 22 0.35 -7.62 -8.51
CA LYS A 22 0.01 -8.74 -9.40
C LYS A 22 0.84 -9.98 -9.10
N GLU A 23 2.14 -9.82 -8.90
CA GLU A 23 3.02 -10.93 -8.55
C GLU A 23 2.64 -11.58 -7.23
N LEU A 24 2.29 -10.80 -6.23
CA LEU A 24 1.85 -11.34 -4.94
C LEU A 24 0.54 -12.11 -5.07
N CYS A 25 -0.40 -11.64 -5.88
CA CYS A 25 -1.60 -12.40 -6.20
C CYS A 25 -1.26 -13.73 -6.87
N ASN A 26 -0.33 -13.72 -7.83
CA ASN A 26 0.11 -14.93 -8.51
C ASN A 26 0.73 -15.95 -7.55
N LEU A 27 1.37 -15.48 -6.47
CA LEU A 27 1.95 -16.32 -5.43
C LEU A 27 0.91 -16.80 -4.41
N GLY A 28 -0.34 -16.38 -4.54
CA GLY A 28 -1.44 -16.86 -3.69
C GLY A 28 -1.73 -16.01 -2.46
N TYR A 29 -1.13 -14.83 -2.34
CA TYR A 29 -1.43 -13.92 -1.23
C TYR A 29 -2.78 -13.24 -1.42
N GLU A 30 -3.51 -13.05 -0.32
CA GLU A 30 -4.59 -12.07 -0.30
C GLU A 30 -3.95 -10.69 -0.34
N LEU A 31 -4.17 -9.96 -1.42
CA LEU A 31 -3.51 -8.69 -1.67
C LEU A 31 -4.44 -7.53 -1.33
N TYR A 32 -4.00 -6.66 -0.43
CA TYR A 32 -4.69 -5.43 -0.07
C TYR A 32 -3.91 -4.26 -0.63
N GLY A 33 -4.38 -3.75 -1.77
CA GLY A 33 -3.73 -2.66 -2.47
C GLY A 33 -4.33 -1.31 -2.08
N PHE A 34 -3.51 -0.41 -1.57
CA PHE A 34 -3.92 0.95 -1.19
C PHE A 34 -3.61 1.92 -2.33
N GLY A 35 -4.57 2.72 -2.69
CA GLY A 35 -4.43 3.74 -3.71
C GLY A 35 -5.64 4.66 -3.73
N ARG A 36 -5.50 5.80 -4.40
CA ARG A 36 -6.58 6.79 -4.46
C ARG A 36 -7.60 6.46 -5.54
N ASN A 37 -7.17 5.83 -6.64
CA ASN A 37 -8.03 5.58 -7.79
C ASN A 37 -7.54 4.34 -8.56
N PHE A 38 -8.43 3.36 -8.67
CA PHE A 38 -8.18 2.10 -9.38
C PHE A 38 -8.94 2.03 -10.72
N SER A 39 -9.31 3.17 -11.29
CA SER A 39 -10.16 3.22 -12.49
C SER A 39 -9.42 3.10 -13.82
N LYS A 40 -8.09 3.09 -13.84
CA LYS A 40 -7.35 2.84 -15.09
C LYS A 40 -7.79 1.51 -15.68
N ALA A 41 -8.06 1.49 -16.99
CA ALA A 41 -8.64 0.32 -17.67
C ALA A 41 -7.88 -0.97 -17.41
N GLU A 42 -6.56 -0.93 -17.48
CA GLU A 42 -5.68 -2.08 -17.20
C GLU A 42 -5.84 -2.60 -15.77
N VAL A 43 -5.87 -1.69 -14.81
CA VAL A 43 -5.98 -2.02 -13.39
C VAL A 43 -7.37 -2.55 -13.07
N ALA A 44 -8.41 -1.84 -13.51
CA ALA A 44 -9.80 -2.23 -13.27
C ALA A 44 -10.11 -3.61 -13.87
N SER A 45 -9.65 -3.88 -15.08
CA SER A 45 -9.79 -5.17 -15.74
C SER A 45 -9.16 -6.31 -14.93
N TYR A 46 -7.94 -6.08 -14.45
CA TYR A 46 -7.23 -7.08 -13.65
C TYR A 46 -7.97 -7.38 -12.34
N ILE A 47 -8.42 -6.35 -11.64
CA ILE A 47 -9.13 -6.49 -10.37
C ILE A 47 -10.43 -7.28 -10.55
N GLU A 48 -11.16 -7.05 -11.64
CA GLU A 48 -12.40 -7.78 -11.93
C GLU A 48 -12.19 -9.29 -12.00
N THR A 49 -11.03 -9.73 -12.49
CA THR A 49 -10.76 -11.15 -12.73
C THR A 49 -9.89 -11.79 -11.66
N GLN A 50 -9.39 -11.00 -10.68
CA GLN A 50 -8.50 -11.51 -9.65
C GLN A 50 -9.13 -11.38 -8.26
N PRO A 51 -9.73 -12.46 -7.72
CA PRO A 51 -10.43 -12.39 -6.43
C PRO A 51 -9.50 -12.16 -5.24
N LEU A 52 -8.20 -12.38 -5.39
CA LEU A 52 -7.23 -12.13 -4.32
C LEU A 52 -6.86 -10.65 -4.19
N PHE A 53 -7.15 -9.83 -5.19
CA PHE A 53 -6.82 -8.40 -5.16
C PHE A 53 -7.96 -7.61 -4.55
N HIS A 54 -7.73 -7.05 -3.37
CA HIS A 54 -8.68 -6.19 -2.67
C HIS A 54 -8.21 -4.74 -2.78
N ALA A 55 -8.89 -3.96 -3.61
CA ALA A 55 -8.59 -2.55 -3.77
C ALA A 55 -9.12 -1.76 -2.58
N LYS A 56 -8.25 -1.05 -1.90
CA LYS A 56 -8.60 -0.18 -0.77
C LYS A 56 -8.38 1.26 -1.18
N VAL A 57 -9.47 1.95 -1.47
CA VAL A 57 -9.41 3.37 -1.84
C VAL A 57 -9.12 4.18 -0.60
N CYS A 58 -7.94 4.78 -0.57
CA CYS A 58 -7.47 5.53 0.59
C CYS A 58 -6.44 6.56 0.16
N ASP A 59 -6.60 7.79 0.63
CA ASP A 59 -5.53 8.79 0.58
C ASP A 59 -4.61 8.50 1.77
N LEU A 60 -3.36 8.15 1.50
CA LEU A 60 -2.40 7.80 2.54
C LEU A 60 -2.07 8.97 3.47
N LEU A 61 -2.36 10.20 3.06
CA LEU A 61 -2.19 11.38 3.91
C LEU A 61 -3.32 11.52 4.94
N GLU A 62 -4.41 10.78 4.80
CA GLU A 62 -5.42 10.60 5.85
C GLU A 62 -4.91 9.55 6.83
N THR A 63 -3.98 9.95 7.70
CA THR A 63 -3.18 9.06 8.55
C THR A 63 -4.03 8.12 9.40
N GLN A 64 -5.05 8.64 10.09
CA GLN A 64 -5.87 7.81 10.97
C GLN A 64 -6.63 6.74 10.19
N ARG A 65 -7.23 7.12 9.07
CA ARG A 65 -7.98 6.17 8.23
C ARG A 65 -7.07 5.08 7.66
N MET A 66 -5.90 5.47 7.18
CA MET A 66 -4.91 4.54 6.67
C MET A 66 -4.49 3.53 7.74
N CYS A 67 -4.18 4.01 8.95
CA CYS A 67 -3.79 3.15 10.05
C CYS A 67 -4.91 2.20 10.46
N ASP A 68 -6.14 2.68 10.54
CA ASP A 68 -7.29 1.86 10.92
C ASP A 68 -7.54 0.75 9.91
N MET A 69 -7.45 1.07 8.63
CA MET A 69 -7.59 0.07 7.56
C MET A 69 -6.50 -0.99 7.63
N ALA A 70 -5.25 -0.57 7.79
CA ALA A 70 -4.10 -1.48 7.86
C ALA A 70 -4.18 -2.39 9.08
N LYS A 71 -4.54 -1.84 10.24
CA LYS A 71 -4.74 -2.62 11.47
C LYS A 71 -5.88 -3.63 11.34
N GLY A 72 -6.97 -3.23 10.69
CA GLY A 72 -8.10 -4.13 10.43
C GLY A 72 -7.67 -5.34 9.60
N ILE A 73 -6.89 -5.12 8.56
CA ILE A 73 -6.34 -6.19 7.72
C ILE A 73 -5.43 -7.10 8.55
N ALA A 74 -4.53 -6.52 9.35
CA ALA A 74 -3.61 -7.27 10.18
C ALA A 74 -4.32 -8.15 11.22
N LYS A 75 -5.49 -7.73 11.70
CA LYS A 75 -6.28 -8.50 12.66
C LYS A 75 -7.08 -9.63 12.01
N SER A 76 -7.55 -9.43 10.79
CA SER A 76 -8.44 -10.38 10.12
C SER A 76 -7.70 -11.38 9.21
N THR A 77 -6.41 -11.20 8.99
CA THR A 77 -5.60 -12.04 8.12
C THR A 77 -4.26 -12.35 8.79
N GLN A 78 -3.47 -13.22 8.16
CA GLN A 78 -2.09 -13.45 8.56
C GLN A 78 -1.17 -12.57 7.70
N LEU A 79 -0.95 -11.34 8.14
CA LEU A 79 -0.14 -10.37 7.38
C LEU A 79 1.33 -10.78 7.36
N HIS A 80 1.85 -11.02 6.16
CA HIS A 80 3.22 -11.46 5.93
C HIS A 80 4.10 -10.43 5.24
N ILE A 81 3.52 -9.54 4.45
CA ILE A 81 4.29 -8.63 3.60
C ILE A 81 3.70 -7.23 3.67
N LEU A 82 4.57 -6.24 3.86
CA LEU A 82 4.25 -4.83 3.66
C LEU A 82 5.17 -4.29 2.58
N VAL A 83 4.60 -3.78 1.50
CA VAL A 83 5.36 -3.13 0.42
C VAL A 83 5.03 -1.63 0.42
N ASN A 84 6.01 -0.81 0.74
CA ASN A 84 5.90 0.64 0.68
C ASN A 84 6.31 1.12 -0.71
N ALA A 85 5.38 1.06 -1.67
CA ALA A 85 5.62 1.45 -3.05
C ALA A 85 5.03 2.80 -3.42
N ALA A 86 4.18 3.39 -2.57
CA ALA A 86 3.64 4.72 -2.82
C ALA A 86 4.75 5.77 -2.72
N GLY A 87 4.77 6.69 -3.67
CA GLY A 87 5.71 7.78 -3.67
C GLY A 87 5.29 8.86 -4.66
N VAL A 88 5.78 10.06 -4.45
CA VAL A 88 5.59 11.18 -5.37
C VAL A 88 6.93 11.84 -5.65
N GLY A 89 7.05 12.48 -6.82
CA GLY A 89 8.21 13.25 -7.19
C GLY A 89 7.80 14.46 -7.99
N TYR A 90 8.60 15.49 -7.93
CA TYR A 90 8.39 16.72 -8.71
C TYR A 90 9.66 17.02 -9.48
N TYR A 91 9.50 17.30 -10.77
CA TYR A 91 10.59 17.64 -11.65
C TYR A 91 10.72 19.16 -11.74
N GLY A 92 11.97 19.63 -11.85
CA GLY A 92 12.27 21.05 -11.98
C GLY A 92 13.27 21.50 -10.92
N LEU A 93 13.46 22.82 -10.85
CA LEU A 93 14.36 23.42 -9.86
C LEU A 93 13.71 23.40 -8.47
N HIS A 94 14.52 23.17 -7.45
CA HIS A 94 14.01 23.14 -6.07
C HIS A 94 13.32 24.46 -5.69
N GLU A 95 13.84 25.59 -6.14
CA GLU A 95 13.27 26.90 -5.88
C GLU A 95 11.88 27.12 -6.48
N GLU A 96 11.46 26.27 -7.42
CA GLU A 96 10.14 26.31 -8.04
C GLU A 96 9.09 25.53 -7.25
N LEU A 97 9.51 24.72 -6.28
CA LEU A 97 8.58 23.96 -5.45
C LEU A 97 7.88 24.87 -4.46
N ASN A 98 6.57 24.70 -4.30
CA ASN A 98 5.83 25.39 -3.25
C ASN A 98 5.85 24.56 -1.95
N VAL A 99 5.44 25.19 -0.84
CA VAL A 99 5.46 24.57 0.49
C VAL A 99 4.61 23.28 0.51
N LYS A 100 3.44 23.31 -0.13
CA LYS A 100 2.54 22.15 -0.15
C LYS A 100 3.17 20.97 -0.87
N GLN A 101 3.87 21.21 -1.97
CA GLN A 101 4.57 20.15 -2.71
C GLN A 101 5.68 19.52 -1.85
N ILE A 102 6.45 20.35 -1.14
CA ILE A 102 7.50 19.85 -0.24
C ILE A 102 6.88 19.01 0.89
N GLN A 103 5.81 19.50 1.52
CA GLN A 103 5.13 18.75 2.57
C GLN A 103 4.57 17.43 2.07
N THR A 104 3.92 17.43 0.89
CA THR A 104 3.38 16.21 0.28
C THR A 104 4.49 15.20 0.00
N LEU A 105 5.63 15.68 -0.51
CA LEU A 105 6.79 14.83 -0.80
C LEU A 105 7.31 14.14 0.45
N VAL A 106 7.51 14.89 1.53
CA VAL A 106 8.01 14.34 2.80
C VAL A 106 6.98 13.41 3.43
N ARG A 107 5.72 13.79 3.45
CA ARG A 107 4.66 12.98 4.05
C ARG A 107 4.46 11.67 3.30
N THR A 108 4.40 11.71 1.96
CA THR A 108 4.16 10.51 1.16
C THR A 108 5.37 9.58 1.16
N ASN A 109 6.56 10.13 0.96
CA ASN A 109 7.77 9.32 0.73
C ASN A 109 8.48 8.90 2.03
N LEU A 110 8.26 9.58 3.14
CA LEU A 110 8.93 9.31 4.40
C LEU A 110 7.95 9.02 5.54
N GLU A 111 7.03 9.92 5.83
CA GLU A 111 6.12 9.78 6.97
C GLU A 111 5.24 8.55 6.86
N VAL A 112 4.61 8.33 5.70
CA VAL A 112 3.70 7.19 5.47
C VAL A 112 4.41 5.85 5.66
N PRO A 113 5.55 5.56 5.01
CA PRO A 113 6.26 4.31 5.25
C PRO A 113 6.66 4.10 6.70
N MET A 114 7.12 5.15 7.37
CA MET A 114 7.51 5.06 8.78
C MET A 114 6.33 4.72 9.68
N ILE A 115 5.19 5.36 9.46
CA ILE A 115 3.99 5.13 10.26
C ILE A 115 3.45 3.71 10.04
N LEU A 116 3.30 3.29 8.79
CA LEU A 116 2.80 1.94 8.48
C LEU A 116 3.72 0.86 9.04
N THR A 117 5.03 1.02 8.85
CA THR A 117 6.00 0.08 9.40
C THR A 117 5.88 0.01 10.91
N ASN A 118 5.80 1.16 11.59
CA ASN A 118 5.64 1.21 13.04
C ASN A 118 4.36 0.48 13.49
N ARG A 119 3.25 0.71 12.82
CA ARG A 119 1.95 0.13 13.20
C ARG A 119 1.84 -1.37 12.93
N LEU A 120 2.55 -1.87 11.94
CA LEU A 120 2.45 -3.26 11.49
C LEU A 120 3.64 -4.14 11.90
N LEU A 121 4.71 -3.54 12.39
CA LEU A 121 5.96 -4.24 12.65
C LEU A 121 5.81 -5.42 13.62
N ARG A 122 5.07 -5.23 14.71
CA ARG A 122 4.88 -6.31 15.70
C ARG A 122 4.20 -7.53 15.07
N THR A 123 3.15 -7.30 14.30
CA THR A 123 2.42 -8.36 13.61
C THR A 123 3.30 -9.06 12.58
N LEU A 124 4.05 -8.28 11.79
CA LEU A 124 4.96 -8.83 10.80
C LEU A 124 6.05 -9.68 11.42
N LYS A 125 6.61 -9.25 12.55
CA LYS A 125 7.61 -10.04 13.29
C LYS A 125 7.02 -11.34 13.81
N GLN A 126 5.83 -11.31 14.37
CA GLN A 126 5.13 -12.51 14.86
C GLN A 126 4.90 -13.52 13.74
N ASN A 127 4.59 -13.03 12.54
CA ASN A 127 4.33 -13.87 11.37
C ASN A 127 5.58 -14.20 10.56
N ARG A 128 6.76 -13.76 10.99
CA ARG A 128 8.02 -13.90 10.24
C ARG A 128 7.90 -13.32 8.83
N GLY A 129 7.31 -12.14 8.75
CA GLY A 129 7.05 -11.46 7.49
C GLY A 129 8.22 -10.61 6.99
N HIS A 130 7.93 -9.83 5.96
CA HIS A 130 8.91 -8.99 5.25
C HIS A 130 8.38 -7.57 5.06
N ILE A 131 9.31 -6.63 4.99
CA ILE A 131 9.04 -5.24 4.62
C ILE A 131 9.94 -4.86 3.45
#